data_2f5bd2e4ab564620d27d1429466f4325
#
_entry.id   2f5bd2e4ab564620d27d1429466f4325
#
_cell.length_a   1.000
_cell.length_b   1.000
_cell.length_c   1.000
_cell.angle_alpha   90.00
_cell.angle_beta   90.00
_cell.angle_gamma   90.00
#
_symmetry.space_group_name_H-M   'P 1'
#
loop_
_entity.id
_entity.type
_entity.pdbx_description
1 polymer ?
#
loop_
_entity_poly.entity_id
_entity_poly.type
_entity_poly.pdbx_seq_one_letter_code
_entity_poly.pdbx_strand_id
1 'polypeptide(L)'
;MAYGKEWRVERPDGTVATRSNTWSPPGSHPVGYGVKVITKDGELIRVEGDDDNPITTGRVNAMNLALREYTYAPERIIHPMKRAREDRGKDKWVQTTWDEALDTICEKVRYFQNTYGPESIVVFGGTGREACIFYYALTFSVLQSPNCCYTQSGWACYGPRCSIADYVLGAGYPELDYAGHLPGSYQDPRYTLPKYVVVWGKEPLPSNGDGFFGHCLVDLMKLGTKIISIDPR
;
A
#
# COMPACT_ATOMS: atom_id res chain seq x y z
N MET A 1 18.40 20.26 10.50
CA MET A 1 18.20 19.35 11.66
C MET A 1 18.17 17.93 11.13
N ALA A 2 18.84 16.96 11.77
CA ALA A 2 18.76 15.58 11.32
C ALA A 2 17.38 15.03 11.68
N TYR A 3 16.60 14.64 10.67
CA TYR A 3 15.35 13.90 10.82
C TYR A 3 15.63 12.61 11.61
N GLY A 4 14.85 12.34 12.65
CA GLY A 4 14.93 11.09 13.40
C GLY A 4 15.82 11.09 14.64
N LYS A 5 16.24 12.24 15.18
CA LYS A 5 16.97 12.27 16.44
C LYS A 5 16.24 11.61 17.61
N GLU A 6 14.90 11.68 17.62
CA GLU A 6 14.05 11.08 18.63
C GLU A 6 12.98 10.24 17.95
N TRP A 7 13.34 9.04 17.53
CA TRP A 7 12.41 8.14 16.87
C TRP A 7 11.29 7.62 17.79
N ARG A 8 11.50 7.68 19.11
CA ARG A 8 10.55 7.26 20.14
C ARG A 8 10.59 8.24 21.30
N VAL A 9 9.44 8.78 21.65
CA VAL A 9 9.28 9.79 22.72
C VAL A 9 8.17 9.36 23.66
N GLU A 10 8.47 9.30 24.94
CA GLU A 10 7.46 9.13 25.99
C GLU A 10 6.88 10.49 26.35
N ARG A 11 5.56 10.59 26.41
CA ARG A 11 4.83 11.82 26.67
C ARG A 11 4.36 11.85 28.15
N PRO A 12 4.11 13.05 28.72
CA PRO A 12 3.66 13.17 30.10
C PRO A 12 2.31 12.49 30.41
N ASP A 13 1.48 12.26 29.40
CA ASP A 13 0.19 11.57 29.52
C ASP A 13 0.32 10.03 29.50
N GLY A 14 1.54 9.51 29.52
CA GLY A 14 1.85 8.09 29.48
C GLY A 14 1.75 7.47 28.10
N THR A 15 1.53 8.26 27.03
CA THR A 15 1.59 7.75 25.67
C THR A 15 3.02 7.72 25.16
N VAL A 16 3.28 6.85 24.19
CA VAL A 16 4.55 6.75 23.47
C VAL A 16 4.30 7.11 22.02
N ALA A 17 5.02 8.09 21.51
CA ALA A 17 5.04 8.44 20.10
C ALA A 17 6.24 7.79 19.42
N THR A 18 6.00 6.93 18.46
CA THR A 18 7.04 6.28 17.65
C THR A 18 6.97 6.78 16.22
N ARG A 19 8.06 7.36 15.73
CA ARG A 19 8.17 7.79 14.33
C ARG A 19 8.30 6.60 13.42
N SER A 20 7.55 6.60 12.35
CA SER A 20 7.54 5.54 11.35
C SER A 20 7.20 6.12 9.97
N ASN A 21 7.21 5.28 9.00
CA ASN A 21 6.80 5.63 7.65
C ASN A 21 5.81 4.57 7.14
N THR A 22 4.68 5.01 6.62
CA THR A 22 3.73 4.09 6.00
C THR A 22 4.00 3.99 4.52
N TRP A 23 3.92 2.76 4.01
CA TRP A 23 4.04 2.44 2.60
C TRP A 23 2.70 2.02 2.02
N SER A 24 2.60 1.94 0.74
CA SER A 24 1.39 1.51 0.03
C SER A 24 1.04 0.03 0.28
N PRO A 25 -0.20 -0.30 0.49
CA PRO A 25 -1.19 0.41 1.31
C PRO A 25 -0.93 0.22 2.81
N PRO A 26 -1.34 1.10 3.73
CA PRO A 26 -2.25 2.23 3.56
C PRO A 26 -1.55 3.55 3.22
N GLY A 27 -0.24 3.54 3.11
CA GLY A 27 0.54 4.72 2.83
C GLY A 27 0.50 5.14 1.37
N SER A 28 1.44 5.98 1.01
CA SER A 28 1.62 6.52 -0.33
C SER A 28 2.74 5.79 -1.06
N HIS A 29 2.62 5.63 -2.36
CA HIS A 29 3.61 5.06 -3.23
C HIS A 29 4.01 6.08 -4.30
N PRO A 30 5.29 6.26 -4.63
CA PRO A 30 6.50 5.58 -4.13
C PRO A 30 7.02 6.13 -2.81
N VAL A 31 6.47 7.23 -2.34
CA VAL A 31 6.90 7.89 -1.09
C VAL A 31 5.86 7.59 0.00
N GLY A 32 6.30 7.03 1.11
CA GLY A 32 5.43 6.80 2.25
C GLY A 32 5.10 8.09 3.00
N TYR A 33 4.06 8.04 3.83
CA TYR A 33 3.77 9.12 4.77
C TYR A 33 4.61 8.97 6.03
N GLY A 34 5.29 10.03 6.44
CA GLY A 34 5.89 10.12 7.77
C GLY A 34 4.78 10.21 8.81
N VAL A 35 4.78 9.30 9.76
CA VAL A 35 3.75 9.21 10.79
C VAL A 35 4.36 9.07 12.17
N LYS A 36 3.60 9.51 13.17
CA LYS A 36 3.81 9.21 14.59
C LYS A 36 2.75 8.20 15.02
N VAL A 37 3.17 7.01 15.34
CA VAL A 37 2.32 5.96 15.91
C VAL A 37 2.24 6.18 17.40
N ILE A 38 1.05 6.47 17.90
CA ILE A 38 0.82 6.77 19.32
C ILE A 38 0.26 5.52 19.97
N THR A 39 1.02 5.01 20.96
CA THR A 39 0.63 3.84 21.74
C THR A 39 0.54 4.16 23.21
N LYS A 40 -0.26 3.40 23.94
CA LYS A 40 -0.34 3.40 25.40
C LYS A 40 -0.56 1.98 25.88
N ASP A 41 0.21 1.54 26.86
CA ASP A 41 0.13 0.19 27.43
C ASP A 41 0.16 -0.95 26.38
N GLY A 42 0.89 -0.74 25.29
CA GLY A 42 1.00 -1.69 24.16
C GLY A 42 -0.12 -1.58 23.11
N GLU A 43 -1.13 -0.75 23.33
CA GLU A 43 -2.22 -0.55 22.38
C GLU A 43 -2.00 0.65 21.48
N LEU A 44 -2.40 0.53 20.22
CA LEU A 44 -2.44 1.64 19.26
C LEU A 44 -3.61 2.56 19.62
N ILE A 45 -3.29 3.81 19.98
CA ILE A 45 -4.30 4.82 20.31
C ILE A 45 -4.73 5.60 19.07
N ARG A 46 -3.75 6.05 18.26
CA ARG A 46 -3.98 6.77 17.00
C ARG A 46 -2.70 6.88 16.20
N VAL A 47 -2.86 7.30 14.97
CA VAL A 47 -1.76 7.70 14.09
C VAL A 47 -1.88 9.19 13.80
N GLU A 48 -0.77 9.90 13.87
CA GLU A 48 -0.64 11.32 13.56
C GLU A 48 0.37 11.52 12.43
N GLY A 49 0.26 12.61 11.68
CA GLY A 49 1.32 12.99 10.75
C GLY A 49 2.59 13.42 11.49
N ASP A 50 3.73 13.16 10.91
CA ASP A 50 5.01 13.63 11.43
C ASP A 50 5.40 14.95 10.79
N ASP A 51 5.24 16.04 11.54
CA ASP A 51 5.53 17.40 11.08
C ASP A 51 7.00 17.60 10.70
N ASP A 52 7.89 16.81 11.30
CA ASP A 52 9.32 16.86 11.01
C ASP A 52 9.72 16.04 9.77
N ASN A 53 8.79 15.28 9.18
CA ASN A 53 9.08 14.58 7.95
C ASN A 53 9.29 15.59 6.81
N PRO A 54 10.44 15.58 6.14
CA PRO A 54 10.77 16.62 5.16
C PRO A 54 9.91 16.58 3.89
N ILE A 55 9.26 15.46 3.62
CA ILE A 55 8.43 15.27 2.42
C ILE A 55 6.95 15.51 2.76
N THR A 56 6.46 14.84 3.79
CA THR A 56 5.02 14.87 4.10
C THR A 56 4.61 16.00 5.01
N THR A 57 5.53 16.56 5.80
CA THR A 57 5.32 17.75 6.64
C THR A 57 4.03 17.69 7.46
N GLY A 58 3.81 16.57 8.15
CA GLY A 58 2.62 16.33 8.98
C GLY A 58 1.36 15.88 8.23
N ARG A 59 1.38 15.81 6.91
CA ARG A 59 0.23 15.38 6.12
C ARG A 59 0.10 13.86 6.14
N VAL A 60 -1.13 13.38 6.21
CA VAL A 60 -1.50 11.95 6.14
C VAL A 60 -2.80 11.80 5.36
N ASN A 61 -3.04 10.61 4.83
CA ASN A 61 -4.30 10.27 4.20
C ASN A 61 -5.29 9.68 5.22
N ALA A 62 -6.57 9.61 4.83
CA ALA A 62 -7.63 9.07 5.69
C ALA A 62 -7.37 7.62 6.12
N MET A 63 -6.75 6.80 5.26
CA MET A 63 -6.44 5.41 5.59
C MET A 63 -5.44 5.30 6.74
N ASN A 64 -4.44 6.19 6.80
CA ASN A 64 -3.50 6.24 7.92
C ASN A 64 -4.19 6.64 9.22
N LEU A 65 -5.11 7.58 9.16
CA LEU A 65 -5.87 8.01 10.34
C LEU A 65 -6.79 6.89 10.86
N ALA A 66 -7.34 6.07 9.97
CA ALA A 66 -8.22 4.95 10.30
C ALA A 66 -7.48 3.66 10.71
N LEU A 67 -6.16 3.68 10.86
CA LEU A 67 -5.39 2.46 11.18
C LEU A 67 -5.78 1.84 12.52
N ARG A 68 -6.19 2.64 13.51
CA ARG A 68 -6.66 2.12 14.78
C ARG A 68 -7.94 1.31 14.62
N GLU A 69 -8.93 1.89 13.95
CA GLU A 69 -10.22 1.26 13.67
C GLU A 69 -10.03 -0.01 12.84
N TYR A 70 -9.15 0.03 11.84
CA TYR A 70 -8.80 -1.13 11.04
C TYR A 70 -8.11 -2.23 11.86
N THR A 71 -7.21 -1.85 12.78
CA THR A 71 -6.45 -2.81 13.59
C THR A 71 -7.35 -3.54 14.59
N TYR A 72 -8.27 -2.82 15.20
CA TYR A 72 -9.16 -3.35 16.25
C TYR A 72 -10.61 -3.53 15.79
N ALA A 73 -10.84 -3.63 14.49
CA ALA A 73 -12.16 -3.90 13.95
C ALA A 73 -12.73 -5.21 14.53
N PRO A 74 -13.96 -5.23 15.05
CA PRO A 74 -14.56 -6.43 15.62
C PRO A 74 -14.66 -7.58 14.63
N GLU A 75 -14.79 -7.27 13.34
CA GLU A 75 -14.88 -8.22 12.24
C GLU A 75 -13.52 -8.74 11.78
N ARG A 76 -12.42 -8.26 12.39
CA ARG A 76 -11.08 -8.70 12.00
C ARG A 76 -10.89 -10.19 12.27
N ILE A 77 -10.58 -10.93 11.23
CA ILE A 77 -10.25 -12.35 11.33
C ILE A 77 -8.88 -12.50 12.00
N ILE A 78 -8.86 -13.05 13.20
CA ILE A 78 -7.64 -13.28 14.00
C ILE A 78 -7.30 -14.79 14.15
N HIS A 79 -8.16 -15.65 13.65
CA HIS A 79 -7.96 -17.10 13.63
C HIS A 79 -8.28 -17.66 12.24
N PRO A 80 -7.68 -18.79 11.83
CA PRO A 80 -8.07 -19.45 10.61
C PRO A 80 -9.55 -19.86 10.64
N MET A 81 -10.21 -19.72 9.51
CA MET A 81 -11.63 -20.05 9.35
C MET A 81 -11.78 -21.04 8.21
N LYS A 82 -12.64 -22.02 8.37
CA LYS A 82 -13.02 -22.98 7.33
C LYS A 82 -14.51 -22.95 7.06
N ARG A 83 -14.89 -23.41 5.87
CA ARG A 83 -16.30 -23.51 5.46
C ARG A 83 -16.49 -24.76 4.62
N ALA A 84 -17.58 -25.46 4.85
CA ALA A 84 -17.97 -26.58 4.03
C ALA A 84 -18.27 -26.16 2.58
N ARG A 85 -18.05 -27.06 1.63
CA ARG A 85 -18.23 -26.75 0.20
C ARG A 85 -19.67 -26.37 -0.15
N GLU A 86 -20.63 -27.03 0.46
CA GLU A 86 -22.08 -26.79 0.31
C GLU A 86 -22.54 -25.45 0.89
N ASP A 87 -21.73 -24.84 1.74
CA ASP A 87 -21.99 -23.54 2.33
C ASP A 87 -21.27 -22.38 1.61
N ARG A 88 -20.67 -22.65 0.44
CA ARG A 88 -20.10 -21.57 -0.40
C ARG A 88 -21.18 -20.56 -0.78
N GLY A 89 -20.83 -19.28 -0.67
CA GLY A 89 -21.79 -18.18 -0.88
C GLY A 89 -22.63 -17.83 0.34
N LYS A 90 -22.62 -18.68 1.40
CA LYS A 90 -23.28 -18.41 2.67
C LYS A 90 -22.22 -17.97 3.68
N ASP A 91 -22.57 -17.06 4.57
CA ASP A 91 -21.66 -16.59 5.63
C ASP A 91 -21.62 -17.57 6.82
N LYS A 92 -21.23 -18.81 6.54
CA LYS A 92 -21.13 -19.90 7.49
C LYS A 92 -19.67 -20.30 7.69
N TRP A 93 -18.97 -19.57 8.51
CA TRP A 93 -17.59 -19.82 8.84
C TRP A 93 -17.46 -20.50 10.19
N VAL A 94 -16.55 -21.46 10.30
CA VAL A 94 -16.18 -22.15 11.53
C VAL A 94 -14.71 -21.90 11.80
N GLN A 95 -14.40 -21.45 13.00
CA GLN A 95 -13.01 -21.26 13.42
C GLN A 95 -12.29 -22.62 13.46
N THR A 96 -11.03 -22.64 13.05
CA THR A 96 -10.14 -23.79 13.12
C THR A 96 -8.78 -23.39 13.72
N THR A 97 -7.89 -24.34 13.91
CA THR A 97 -6.50 -24.06 14.34
C THR A 97 -5.58 -23.86 13.14
N TRP A 98 -4.43 -23.25 13.37
CA TRP A 98 -3.40 -23.14 12.34
C TRP A 98 -2.89 -24.52 11.89
N ASP A 99 -2.71 -25.45 12.82
CA ASP A 99 -2.26 -26.81 12.49
C ASP A 99 -3.25 -27.51 11.56
N GLU A 100 -4.53 -27.52 11.91
CA GLU A 100 -5.58 -28.11 11.06
C GLU A 100 -5.66 -27.42 9.69
N ALA A 101 -5.53 -26.11 9.63
CA ALA A 101 -5.58 -25.37 8.37
C ALA A 101 -4.37 -25.71 7.48
N LEU A 102 -3.18 -25.73 8.04
CA LEU A 102 -1.95 -26.05 7.32
C LEU A 102 -1.91 -27.52 6.88
N ASP A 103 -2.30 -28.44 7.74
CA ASP A 103 -2.38 -29.86 7.41
C ASP A 103 -3.36 -30.11 6.26
N THR A 104 -4.53 -29.47 6.30
CA THR A 104 -5.52 -29.54 5.21
C THR A 104 -4.94 -29.02 3.88
N ILE A 105 -4.23 -27.91 3.92
CA ILE A 105 -3.59 -27.35 2.73
C ILE A 105 -2.50 -28.28 2.22
N CYS A 106 -1.62 -28.76 3.08
CA CYS A 106 -0.52 -29.66 2.72
C CYS A 106 -1.03 -30.98 2.13
N GLU A 107 -2.08 -31.55 2.71
CA GLU A 107 -2.73 -32.77 2.20
C GLU A 107 -3.25 -32.54 0.78
N LYS A 108 -3.96 -31.44 0.53
CA LYS A 108 -4.48 -31.12 -0.80
C LYS A 108 -3.37 -30.83 -1.80
N VAL A 109 -2.36 -30.08 -1.42
CA VAL A 109 -1.20 -29.82 -2.26
C VAL A 109 -0.52 -31.12 -2.68
N ARG A 110 -0.21 -32.01 -1.73
CA ARG A 110 0.39 -33.31 -2.02
C ARG A 110 -0.49 -34.18 -2.92
N TYR A 111 -1.79 -34.18 -2.68
CA TYR A 111 -2.74 -34.91 -3.53
C TYR A 111 -2.65 -34.40 -4.99
N PHE A 112 -2.70 -33.11 -5.22
CA PHE A 112 -2.64 -32.56 -6.57
C PHE A 112 -1.28 -32.77 -7.22
N GLN A 113 -0.19 -32.59 -6.48
CA GLN A 113 1.16 -32.86 -6.99
C GLN A 113 1.34 -34.31 -7.40
N ASN A 114 0.90 -35.25 -6.57
CA ASN A 114 1.05 -36.69 -6.84
C ASN A 114 0.13 -37.18 -7.96
N THR A 115 -1.04 -36.57 -8.14
CA THR A 115 -2.04 -37.02 -9.11
C THR A 115 -1.85 -36.36 -10.48
N TYR A 116 -1.48 -35.08 -10.52
CA TYR A 116 -1.49 -34.28 -11.75
C TYR A 116 -0.17 -33.56 -12.02
N GLY A 117 0.83 -33.72 -11.16
CA GLY A 117 2.11 -33.00 -11.24
C GLY A 117 2.10 -31.64 -10.55
N PRO A 118 3.30 -31.11 -10.22
CA PRO A 118 3.42 -29.83 -9.55
C PRO A 118 2.86 -28.63 -10.36
N GLU A 119 2.84 -28.75 -11.68
CA GLU A 119 2.25 -27.77 -12.58
C GLU A 119 0.74 -27.60 -12.44
N SER A 120 0.06 -28.51 -11.73
CA SER A 120 -1.38 -28.38 -11.40
C SER A 120 -1.66 -27.28 -10.36
N ILE A 121 -0.62 -26.79 -9.70
CA ILE A 121 -0.73 -25.76 -8.67
C ILE A 121 -0.33 -24.41 -9.25
N VAL A 122 -1.19 -23.42 -9.07
CA VAL A 122 -0.93 -22.03 -9.49
C VAL A 122 -0.97 -21.13 -8.28
N VAL A 123 0.08 -20.33 -8.09
CA VAL A 123 0.12 -19.31 -7.04
C VAL A 123 -0.09 -17.94 -7.66
N PHE A 124 -1.10 -17.24 -7.15
CA PHE A 124 -1.40 -15.88 -7.55
C PHE A 124 -0.86 -14.91 -6.52
N GLY A 125 0.01 -14.03 -6.94
CA GLY A 125 0.55 -12.97 -6.12
C GLY A 125 0.12 -11.59 -6.57
N GLY A 126 0.18 -10.64 -5.67
CA GLY A 126 -0.05 -9.22 -5.93
C GLY A 126 1.18 -8.38 -5.60
N THR A 127 0.99 -7.07 -5.51
CA THR A 127 2.09 -6.12 -5.26
C THR A 127 2.60 -6.13 -3.82
N GLY A 128 2.04 -6.90 -2.92
CA GLY A 128 2.47 -6.92 -1.51
C GLY A 128 4.00 -6.96 -1.41
N ARG A 129 4.63 -5.80 -1.43
CA ARG A 129 6.07 -5.64 -1.67
C ARG A 129 6.92 -6.41 -0.67
N GLU A 130 6.50 -6.39 0.57
CA GLU A 130 7.16 -7.11 1.65
C GLU A 130 6.93 -8.61 1.56
N ALA A 131 5.80 -9.02 0.98
CA ALA A 131 5.41 -10.42 0.85
C ALA A 131 5.75 -11.03 -0.52
N CYS A 132 6.09 -10.23 -1.52
CA CYS A 132 6.28 -10.73 -2.88
C CYS A 132 7.39 -11.78 -2.99
N ILE A 133 8.44 -11.66 -2.22
CA ILE A 133 9.52 -12.63 -2.19
C ILE A 133 9.06 -13.99 -1.64
N PHE A 134 8.14 -13.98 -0.70
CA PHE A 134 7.67 -15.21 -0.05
C PHE A 134 6.82 -16.07 -0.98
N TYR A 135 5.92 -15.49 -1.77
CA TYR A 135 5.10 -16.33 -2.66
C TYR A 135 5.91 -16.87 -3.85
N TYR A 136 6.94 -16.17 -4.32
CA TYR A 136 7.88 -16.74 -5.29
C TYR A 136 8.65 -17.91 -4.69
N ALA A 137 9.22 -17.74 -3.50
CA ALA A 137 9.90 -18.81 -2.79
C ALA A 137 8.97 -20.00 -2.51
N LEU A 138 7.74 -19.73 -2.07
CA LEU A 138 6.71 -20.77 -1.89
C LEU A 138 6.45 -21.51 -3.19
N THR A 139 6.21 -20.80 -4.30
CA THR A 139 5.85 -21.41 -5.58
C THR A 139 6.96 -22.28 -6.13
N PHE A 140 8.16 -21.72 -6.29
CA PHE A 140 9.23 -22.40 -7.01
C PHE A 140 10.01 -23.37 -6.11
N SER A 141 10.26 -23.03 -4.84
CA SER A 141 11.10 -23.83 -3.97
C SER A 141 10.31 -24.85 -3.16
N VAL A 142 9.14 -24.48 -2.63
CA VAL A 142 8.35 -25.36 -1.75
C VAL A 142 7.36 -26.19 -2.55
N LEU A 143 6.56 -25.55 -3.40
CA LEU A 143 5.55 -26.23 -4.21
C LEU A 143 6.12 -26.83 -5.49
N GLN A 144 7.33 -26.45 -5.87
CA GLN A 144 8.00 -26.89 -7.10
C GLN A 144 7.14 -26.69 -8.36
N SER A 145 6.25 -25.70 -8.30
CA SER A 145 5.37 -25.38 -9.41
C SER A 145 6.02 -24.33 -10.32
N PRO A 146 5.95 -24.47 -11.64
CA PRO A 146 6.38 -23.43 -12.58
C PRO A 146 5.37 -22.28 -12.67
N ASN A 147 4.17 -22.42 -12.08
CA ASN A 147 3.04 -21.54 -12.29
C ASN A 147 2.90 -20.49 -11.18
N CYS A 148 3.69 -19.43 -11.31
CA CYS A 148 3.54 -18.24 -10.49
C CYS A 148 2.96 -17.10 -11.32
N CYS A 149 1.80 -16.58 -10.91
CA CYS A 149 1.10 -15.54 -11.63
C CYS A 149 1.10 -14.22 -10.84
N TYR A 150 1.80 -13.23 -11.38
CA TYR A 150 1.82 -11.87 -10.83
C TYR A 150 0.69 -11.05 -11.47
N THR A 151 -0.54 -11.34 -11.04
CA THR A 151 -1.72 -11.01 -11.82
C THR A 151 -2.13 -9.56 -11.78
N GLN A 152 -2.51 -9.05 -10.63
CA GLN A 152 -3.16 -7.74 -10.62
C GLN A 152 -2.18 -6.58 -10.71
N SER A 153 -1.08 -6.65 -10.00
CA SER A 153 -0.11 -5.57 -9.99
C SER A 153 0.80 -5.58 -11.21
N GLY A 154 1.16 -6.78 -11.72
CA GLY A 154 1.95 -6.89 -12.94
C GLY A 154 1.16 -6.46 -14.18
N TRP A 155 -0.07 -6.93 -14.30
CA TRP A 155 -0.86 -6.75 -15.51
C TRP A 155 -1.86 -5.60 -15.48
N ALA A 156 -2.31 -5.19 -14.30
CA ALA A 156 -3.29 -4.11 -14.15
C ALA A 156 -2.69 -2.79 -13.62
N CYS A 157 -1.48 -2.82 -13.03
CA CYS A 157 -0.82 -1.66 -12.45
C CYS A 157 0.53 -1.40 -13.12
N TYR A 158 1.57 -2.09 -12.68
CA TYR A 158 2.93 -1.87 -13.20
C TYR A 158 3.10 -2.25 -14.66
N GLY A 159 2.58 -3.39 -15.08
CA GLY A 159 2.76 -3.89 -16.43
C GLY A 159 2.34 -2.86 -17.48
N PRO A 160 1.06 -2.53 -17.58
CA PRO A 160 0.60 -1.55 -18.56
C PRO A 160 1.22 -0.17 -18.35
N ARG A 161 1.22 0.34 -17.11
CA ARG A 161 1.69 1.69 -16.83
C ARG A 161 3.17 1.86 -17.14
N CYS A 162 4.02 0.98 -16.63
CA CYS A 162 5.46 1.09 -16.86
C CYS A 162 5.83 0.77 -18.30
N SER A 163 5.26 -0.28 -18.88
CA SER A 163 5.57 -0.68 -20.25
C SER A 163 5.13 0.36 -21.29
N ILE A 164 3.94 0.92 -21.13
CA ILE A 164 3.46 1.99 -22.01
C ILE A 164 4.25 3.27 -21.81
N ALA A 165 4.54 3.62 -20.56
CA ALA A 165 5.33 4.81 -20.27
C ALA A 165 6.76 4.70 -20.82
N ASP A 166 7.41 3.55 -20.68
CA ASP A 166 8.72 3.28 -21.24
C ASP A 166 8.68 3.41 -22.78
N TYR A 167 7.69 2.81 -23.41
CA TYR A 167 7.54 2.84 -24.86
C TYR A 167 7.25 4.24 -25.41
N VAL A 168 6.39 5.01 -24.76
CA VAL A 168 5.93 6.32 -25.24
C VAL A 168 6.84 7.46 -24.79
N LEU A 169 7.32 7.41 -23.54
CA LEU A 169 8.02 8.52 -22.90
C LEU A 169 9.51 8.24 -22.65
N GLY A 170 9.96 7.00 -22.84
CA GLY A 170 11.32 6.59 -22.52
C GLY A 170 11.61 6.50 -21.03
N ALA A 171 10.58 6.49 -20.18
CA ALA A 171 10.72 6.42 -18.73
C ALA A 171 9.64 5.51 -18.12
N GLY A 172 10.06 4.51 -17.37
CA GLY A 172 9.22 3.40 -16.94
C GLY A 172 8.23 3.66 -15.83
N TYR A 173 8.23 4.81 -15.18
CA TYR A 173 7.33 5.09 -14.07
C TYR A 173 7.05 6.58 -13.91
N PRO A 174 6.24 7.16 -14.79
CA PRO A 174 5.90 8.57 -14.70
C PRO A 174 5.02 8.81 -13.47
N GLU A 175 5.47 9.68 -12.61
CA GLU A 175 4.72 10.17 -11.47
C GLU A 175 4.51 11.69 -11.60
N LEU A 176 3.52 12.21 -10.90
CA LEU A 176 3.39 13.65 -10.78
C LEU A 176 4.64 14.19 -10.08
N ASP A 177 5.15 15.30 -10.56
CA ASP A 177 6.32 15.95 -9.97
C ASP A 177 6.04 16.34 -8.51
N TYR A 178 6.70 15.65 -7.59
CA TYR A 178 6.64 15.95 -6.15
C TYR A 178 7.47 17.15 -5.75
N ALA A 179 8.25 17.71 -6.65
CA ALA A 179 9.09 18.86 -6.36
C ALA A 179 8.28 20.03 -5.78
N GLY A 180 7.00 20.15 -6.14
CA GLY A 180 6.09 21.13 -5.57
C GLY A 180 5.87 21.04 -4.07
N HIS A 181 6.18 19.89 -3.45
CA HIS A 181 6.10 19.74 -2.01
C HIS A 181 7.38 20.01 -1.28
N LEU A 182 8.51 19.99 -1.97
CA LEU A 182 9.79 20.19 -1.35
C LEU A 182 10.04 21.70 -1.21
N PRO A 183 10.35 22.19 -0.01
CA PRO A 183 10.67 23.59 0.19
C PRO A 183 11.74 24.06 -0.78
N GLY A 184 11.47 25.13 -1.52
CA GLY A 184 12.39 25.72 -2.47
C GLY A 184 12.50 25.02 -3.82
N SER A 185 11.76 23.95 -4.08
CA SER A 185 11.87 23.22 -5.35
C SER A 185 11.60 24.09 -6.58
N TYR A 186 10.55 24.88 -6.57
CA TYR A 186 10.25 25.80 -7.68
C TYR A 186 11.09 27.08 -7.69
N GLN A 187 11.98 27.26 -6.73
CA GLN A 187 13.01 28.30 -6.72
C GLN A 187 14.27 27.86 -7.48
N ASP A 188 14.44 26.56 -7.71
CA ASP A 188 15.50 26.04 -8.54
C ASP A 188 15.14 26.23 -10.01
N PRO A 189 16.00 26.88 -10.83
CA PRO A 189 15.70 27.17 -12.23
C PRO A 189 15.52 25.94 -13.12
N ARG A 190 15.86 24.77 -12.63
CA ARG A 190 15.62 23.48 -13.33
C ARG A 190 14.16 23.04 -13.25
N TYR A 191 13.38 23.57 -12.31
CA TYR A 191 11.97 23.23 -12.11
C TYR A 191 11.08 24.38 -12.57
N THR A 192 10.07 24.04 -13.32
CA THR A 192 9.08 25.03 -13.80
C THR A 192 7.71 24.64 -13.27
N LEU A 193 7.05 25.58 -12.60
CA LEU A 193 5.69 25.39 -12.15
C LEU A 193 4.77 25.12 -13.35
N PRO A 194 4.02 24.01 -13.39
CA PRO A 194 3.08 23.75 -14.47
C PRO A 194 1.97 24.81 -14.48
N LYS A 195 1.68 25.37 -15.64
CA LYS A 195 0.55 26.30 -15.81
C LYS A 195 -0.80 25.61 -15.67
N TYR A 196 -0.87 24.38 -16.15
CA TYR A 196 -2.08 23.55 -16.14
C TYR A 196 -1.72 22.12 -15.72
N VAL A 197 -2.62 21.50 -14.97
CA VAL A 197 -2.64 20.05 -14.72
C VAL A 197 -3.98 19.52 -15.20
N VAL A 198 -3.94 18.51 -16.06
CA VAL A 198 -5.13 17.81 -16.55
C VAL A 198 -5.36 16.59 -15.65
N VAL A 199 -6.49 16.54 -14.97
CA VAL A 199 -6.95 15.41 -14.18
C VAL A 199 -8.05 14.71 -14.99
N TRP A 200 -7.73 13.54 -15.53
CA TRP A 200 -8.61 12.83 -16.44
C TRP A 200 -8.98 11.45 -15.87
N GLY A 201 -10.25 11.26 -15.55
CA GLY A 201 -10.78 10.02 -14.99
C GLY A 201 -10.12 9.63 -13.67
N LYS A 202 -9.72 10.60 -12.86
CA LYS A 202 -9.03 10.42 -11.60
C LYS A 202 -9.56 11.39 -10.55
N GLU A 203 -9.87 10.87 -9.37
CA GLU A 203 -10.24 11.69 -8.21
C GLU A 203 -9.11 11.66 -7.17
N PRO A 204 -8.12 12.54 -7.28
CA PRO A 204 -6.87 12.42 -6.54
C PRO A 204 -7.00 12.70 -5.04
N LEU A 205 -8.02 13.45 -4.60
CA LEU A 205 -8.19 13.78 -3.19
C LEU A 205 -8.72 12.60 -2.36
N PRO A 206 -9.90 12.03 -2.65
CA PRO A 206 -10.44 10.93 -1.84
C PRO A 206 -9.85 9.56 -2.19
N SER A 207 -9.43 9.34 -3.45
CA SER A 207 -8.89 8.05 -3.90
C SER A 207 -7.37 7.98 -3.91
N ASN A 208 -6.72 8.88 -3.21
CA ASN A 208 -5.27 9.02 -3.21
C ASN A 208 -4.58 7.90 -2.41
N GLY A 209 -4.46 6.75 -3.02
CA GLY A 209 -3.64 5.64 -2.50
C GLY A 209 -2.19 5.70 -2.96
N ASP A 210 -1.88 6.50 -3.99
CA ASP A 210 -0.55 6.61 -4.57
C ASP A 210 -0.04 8.04 -4.45
N GLY A 211 1.15 8.16 -3.90
CA GLY A 211 2.08 9.27 -4.06
C GLY A 211 1.57 10.67 -3.82
N PHE A 212 1.08 11.08 -2.71
CA PHE A 212 0.80 12.50 -2.40
C PHE A 212 -0.11 13.26 -3.40
N PHE A 213 -0.65 12.59 -4.38
CA PHE A 213 -1.31 13.18 -5.53
C PHE A 213 -2.28 14.31 -5.16
N GLY A 214 -3.16 14.07 -4.17
CA GLY A 214 -4.10 15.08 -3.73
C GLY A 214 -3.42 16.28 -3.07
N HIS A 215 -2.43 16.04 -2.24
CA HIS A 215 -1.67 17.11 -1.59
C HIS A 215 -0.85 17.90 -2.60
N CYS A 216 -0.19 17.24 -3.56
CA CYS A 216 0.51 17.90 -4.66
C CYS A 216 -0.39 18.82 -5.45
N LEU A 217 -1.54 18.31 -5.84
CA LEU A 217 -2.50 19.06 -6.62
C LEU A 217 -2.95 20.33 -5.90
N VAL A 218 -3.29 20.20 -4.61
CA VAL A 218 -3.69 21.36 -3.78
C VAL A 218 -2.57 22.37 -3.65
N ASP A 219 -1.34 21.94 -3.47
CA ASP A 219 -0.20 22.84 -3.35
C ASP A 219 0.13 23.54 -4.68
N LEU A 220 0.06 22.80 -5.79
CA LEU A 220 0.19 23.39 -7.13
C LEU A 220 -0.87 24.47 -7.39
N MET A 221 -2.12 24.20 -6.99
CA MET A 221 -3.22 25.17 -7.09
C MET A 221 -2.94 26.44 -6.27
N LYS A 222 -2.42 26.28 -5.04
CA LYS A 222 -2.03 27.44 -4.21
C LYS A 222 -0.91 28.27 -4.83
N LEU A 223 -0.05 27.64 -5.62
CA LEU A 223 1.02 28.30 -6.36
C LEU A 223 0.55 28.93 -7.70
N GLY A 224 -0.71 28.72 -8.07
CA GLY A 224 -1.31 29.33 -9.26
C GLY A 224 -1.50 28.38 -10.45
N THR A 225 -1.20 27.11 -10.32
CA THR A 225 -1.51 26.09 -11.34
C THR A 225 -3.01 25.96 -11.50
N LYS A 226 -3.50 25.95 -12.73
CA LYS A 226 -4.91 25.74 -13.07
C LYS A 226 -5.18 24.26 -13.32
N ILE A 227 -6.33 23.79 -12.86
CA ILE A 227 -6.76 22.41 -13.04
C ILE A 227 -7.78 22.32 -14.15
N ILE A 228 -7.60 21.35 -15.05
CA ILE A 228 -8.58 20.95 -16.04
C ILE A 228 -9.05 19.55 -15.64
N SER A 229 -10.31 19.42 -15.23
CA SER A 229 -10.90 18.15 -14.83
C SER A 229 -11.71 17.56 -15.98
N ILE A 230 -11.45 16.30 -16.32
CA ILE A 230 -12.19 15.51 -17.29
C ILE A 230 -12.67 14.26 -16.55
N ASP A 231 -13.92 14.28 -16.13
CA ASP A 231 -14.54 13.24 -15.31
C ASP A 231 -16.04 13.13 -15.62
N PRO A 232 -16.64 11.94 -15.57
CA PRO A 232 -18.08 11.76 -15.82
C PRO A 232 -18.97 12.22 -14.67
N ARG A 233 -18.41 12.68 -13.56
CA ARG A 233 -19.16 13.13 -12.36
C ARG A 233 -19.08 14.64 -12.18
#